data_cf1f30949e234c04a1181c8a5901f7e3
#
_entry.id   cf1f30949e234c04a1181c8a5901f7e3
#
_cell.length_a   1.000
_cell.length_b   1.000
_cell.length_c   1.000
_cell.angle_alpha   90.00
_cell.angle_beta   90.00
_cell.angle_gamma   90.00
#
_symmetry.space_group_name_H-M   'P 1'
#
loop_
_entity.id
_entity.type
_entity.pdbx_description
1 polymer ?
#
loop_
_entity_poly.entity_id
_entity_poly.type
_entity_poly.pdbx_seq_one_letter_code
_entity_poly.pdbx_strand_id
1 'polypeptide(L)'
;MNSDKIIEYYSKPIVRKEIVDYSKNKWIALHTTRGGEEGGLFIRYWKKSGDPLYISKEEEIDGLIKRFLGLGPRTIYASVNVYSVVSRESIEDPKYIVYTTPIWDIDGTIEHWEKMIEAARVIVEFLEKEGVSKSVYLKWSGRGIHVQIHERAFSKDILSKYHPLDIAYSIVEYVLKKTTKRLVEIAKEAPSEERPLKVENEIDIKRVFTVPLSLHKFLDYSAVCFKPNEIDNFTLDWTKPDVLKHNPDWRVFVEGEADNLAINAIKEIGGYFKKVGEIRTVVQVAKSVAKPKTVEKPVIKTTAKLGRFQVMALLQAARYYLLTGDVEKAKSFGLNRAIFYAWAKHHGRERIFRRVTGRGKDVEVLIEKGKKMVFVGDEGAFLSNRDWFIIGNKEQLPSDYDREIARKINSVIPYDLAWQKALEYLKKFPKSTLLNQQKFFEAYKKVRDDFIEKVVKGEKKESTLLDFTKFLEEKSDKNKK
;
A
#
# COMPACT_ATOMS: atom_id res chain seq x y z
N MET A 1 -6.67 12.02 23.82
CA MET A 1 -6.36 11.20 25.03
C MET A 1 -4.92 11.47 25.46
N ASN A 2 -4.63 11.76 26.74
CA ASN A 2 -3.28 11.97 27.27
C ASN A 2 -2.61 10.63 27.65
N SER A 3 -1.32 10.67 28.04
CA SER A 3 -0.54 9.45 28.35
C SER A 3 -1.11 8.62 29.49
N ASP A 4 -1.64 9.27 30.54
CA ASP A 4 -2.18 8.56 31.70
C ASP A 4 -3.47 7.81 31.34
N LYS A 5 -4.35 8.44 30.55
CA LYS A 5 -5.56 7.78 30.02
C LYS A 5 -5.25 6.64 29.07
N ILE A 6 -4.13 6.71 28.34
CA ILE A 6 -3.68 5.58 27.48
C ILE A 6 -3.22 4.41 28.33
N ILE A 7 -2.44 4.67 29.40
CA ILE A 7 -2.01 3.63 30.34
C ILE A 7 -3.23 3.01 31.02
N GLU A 8 -4.14 3.84 31.56
CA GLU A 8 -5.38 3.39 32.20
C GLU A 8 -6.20 2.51 31.24
N TYR A 9 -6.36 2.96 29.99
CA TYR A 9 -7.10 2.21 28.98
C TYR A 9 -6.50 0.82 28.72
N TYR A 10 -5.19 0.75 28.45
CA TYR A 10 -4.51 -0.52 28.17
C TYR A 10 -4.29 -1.38 29.42
N SER A 11 -4.54 -0.85 30.61
CA SER A 11 -4.54 -1.63 31.86
C SER A 11 -5.85 -2.36 32.15
N LYS A 12 -6.94 -2.06 31.41
CA LYS A 12 -8.23 -2.75 31.56
C LYS A 12 -8.08 -4.26 31.25
N PRO A 13 -8.52 -5.17 32.13
CA PRO A 13 -8.35 -6.63 31.91
C PRO A 13 -8.95 -7.11 30.59
N ILE A 14 -10.15 -6.63 30.23
CA ILE A 14 -10.79 -6.99 28.96
C ILE A 14 -9.95 -6.58 27.77
N VAL A 15 -9.35 -5.40 27.77
CA VAL A 15 -8.51 -4.89 26.68
C VAL A 15 -7.27 -5.75 26.52
N ARG A 16 -6.59 -6.09 27.63
CA ARG A 16 -5.40 -6.94 27.60
C ARG A 16 -5.69 -8.33 27.07
N LYS A 17 -6.75 -8.97 27.60
CA LYS A 17 -7.17 -10.29 27.17
C LYS A 17 -7.45 -10.34 25.67
N GLU A 18 -8.23 -9.38 25.15
CA GLU A 18 -8.59 -9.33 23.73
C GLU A 18 -7.37 -9.14 22.82
N ILE A 19 -6.43 -8.28 23.21
CA ILE A 19 -5.20 -8.04 22.46
C ILE A 19 -4.32 -9.29 22.43
N VAL A 20 -4.11 -9.96 23.59
CA VAL A 20 -3.28 -11.17 23.67
C VAL A 20 -3.89 -12.29 22.85
N ASP A 21 -5.18 -12.56 23.01
CA ASP A 21 -5.87 -13.64 22.31
C ASP A 21 -5.81 -13.48 20.78
N TYR A 22 -6.04 -12.25 20.30
CA TYR A 22 -5.98 -11.96 18.85
C TYR A 22 -4.56 -11.98 18.28
N SER A 23 -3.57 -11.58 19.08
CA SER A 23 -2.16 -11.49 18.68
C SER A 23 -1.40 -12.81 18.78
N LYS A 24 -2.05 -13.89 19.22
CA LYS A 24 -1.42 -15.20 19.39
C LYS A 24 -0.82 -15.71 18.10
N ASN A 25 0.48 -16.02 18.13
CA ASN A 25 1.26 -16.44 16.97
C ASN A 25 1.26 -15.44 15.79
N LYS A 26 1.03 -14.16 16.08
CA LYS A 26 1.10 -13.07 15.13
C LYS A 26 2.18 -12.08 15.60
N TRP A 27 2.97 -11.54 14.68
CA TRP A 27 3.81 -10.41 15.04
C TRP A 27 2.95 -9.14 15.05
N ILE A 28 3.35 -8.18 15.89
CA ILE A 28 2.60 -6.96 16.10
C ILE A 28 3.34 -5.73 15.58
N ALA A 29 2.61 -4.66 15.41
CA ALA A 29 3.16 -3.33 15.19
C ALA A 29 2.49 -2.32 16.12
N LEU A 30 3.26 -1.34 16.58
CA LEU A 30 2.78 -0.25 17.41
C LEU A 30 2.84 1.06 16.64
N HIS A 31 1.71 1.76 16.54
CA HIS A 31 1.68 3.13 16.05
C HIS A 31 1.77 4.11 17.22
N THR A 32 2.62 5.13 17.07
CA THR A 32 2.80 6.22 18.03
C THR A 32 2.36 7.55 17.43
N THR A 33 2.04 8.55 18.25
CA THR A 33 1.59 9.87 17.78
C THR A 33 2.73 10.86 17.59
N ARG A 34 3.95 10.53 18.05
CA ARG A 34 5.15 11.38 17.98
C ARG A 34 6.31 10.60 17.36
N GLY A 35 7.32 11.33 16.89
CA GLY A 35 8.60 10.76 16.47
C GLY A 35 8.73 10.46 14.97
N GLY A 36 7.74 10.78 14.14
CA GLY A 36 7.79 10.65 12.68
C GLY A 36 7.48 11.96 11.96
N GLU A 37 7.88 12.06 10.70
CA GLU A 37 7.68 13.26 9.87
C GLU A 37 6.19 13.54 9.55
N GLU A 38 5.32 12.52 9.60
CA GLU A 38 3.89 12.60 9.28
C GLU A 38 2.97 12.19 10.45
N GLY A 39 3.34 12.57 11.69
CA GLY A 39 2.44 12.38 12.85
C GLY A 39 2.57 11.03 13.55
N GLY A 40 3.74 10.39 13.57
CA GLY A 40 4.01 9.20 14.37
C GLY A 40 4.92 8.18 13.73
N LEU A 41 5.36 7.20 14.52
CA LEU A 41 6.16 6.07 14.06
C LEU A 41 5.30 4.81 14.00
N PHE A 42 5.63 3.96 13.04
CA PHE A 42 5.07 2.62 12.92
C PHE A 42 6.17 1.59 13.27
N ILE A 43 6.17 1.14 14.53
CA ILE A 43 7.23 0.32 15.12
C ILE A 43 6.85 -1.16 14.96
N ARG A 44 7.72 -1.94 14.31
CA ARG A 44 7.52 -3.37 14.03
C ARG A 44 8.57 -4.27 14.70
N TYR A 45 9.72 -3.69 15.05
CA TYR A 45 10.89 -4.42 15.53
C TYR A 45 11.50 -3.75 16.74
N TRP A 46 12.08 -4.55 17.62
CA TRP A 46 12.93 -4.04 18.69
C TRP A 46 14.22 -3.44 18.10
N LYS A 47 14.52 -2.19 18.45
CA LYS A 47 15.65 -1.44 17.86
C LYS A 47 17.02 -2.10 18.10
N LYS A 48 17.22 -2.76 19.26
CA LYS A 48 18.51 -3.36 19.62
C LYS A 48 18.71 -4.74 19.00
N SER A 49 17.75 -5.64 19.10
CA SER A 49 17.86 -7.02 18.61
C SER A 49 17.46 -7.16 17.13
N GLY A 50 16.59 -6.28 16.63
CA GLY A 50 15.97 -6.43 15.30
C GLY A 50 14.87 -7.50 15.26
N ASP A 51 14.51 -8.07 16.41
CA ASP A 51 13.42 -9.04 16.50
C ASP A 51 12.06 -8.38 16.30
N PRO A 52 11.08 -9.08 15.72
CA PRO A 52 9.72 -8.57 15.58
C PRO A 52 9.10 -8.32 16.96
N LEU A 53 8.25 -7.29 17.05
CA LEU A 53 7.42 -7.11 18.23
C LEU A 53 6.43 -8.27 18.33
N TYR A 54 6.27 -8.82 19.52
CA TYR A 54 5.39 -9.94 19.81
C TYR A 54 4.75 -9.77 21.19
N ILE A 55 3.51 -10.21 21.34
CA ILE A 55 2.77 -10.22 22.61
C ILE A 55 2.22 -11.65 22.82
N SER A 56 2.60 -12.26 23.92
CA SER A 56 2.13 -13.61 24.34
C SER A 56 1.42 -13.59 25.68
N LYS A 57 1.63 -12.53 26.49
CA LYS A 57 1.11 -12.37 27.86
C LYS A 57 0.61 -10.96 28.08
N GLU A 58 -0.36 -10.80 28.98
CA GLU A 58 -0.98 -9.52 29.28
C GLU A 58 0.02 -8.49 29.83
N GLU A 59 0.99 -8.92 30.63
CA GLU A 59 2.01 -8.04 31.23
C GLU A 59 2.94 -7.41 30.17
N GLU A 60 3.11 -8.04 29.01
CA GLU A 60 3.93 -7.52 27.91
C GLU A 60 3.32 -6.29 27.28
N ILE A 61 1.99 -6.11 27.38
CA ILE A 61 1.30 -4.90 26.90
C ILE A 61 1.75 -3.69 27.73
N ASP A 62 1.81 -3.83 29.05
CA ASP A 62 2.31 -2.76 29.93
C ASP A 62 3.75 -2.38 29.61
N GLY A 63 4.60 -3.40 29.43
CA GLY A 63 5.98 -3.22 29.04
C GLY A 63 6.12 -2.46 27.70
N LEU A 64 5.31 -2.83 26.72
CA LEU A 64 5.29 -2.20 25.41
C LEU A 64 4.82 -0.72 25.51
N ILE A 65 3.69 -0.46 26.16
CA ILE A 65 3.12 0.89 26.31
C ILE A 65 4.08 1.80 27.09
N LYS A 66 4.60 1.35 28.24
CA LYS A 66 5.54 2.12 29.07
C LYS A 66 6.84 2.44 28.34
N ARG A 67 7.37 1.46 27.57
CA ARG A 67 8.62 1.65 26.83
C ARG A 67 8.53 2.74 25.78
N PHE A 68 7.40 2.87 25.13
CA PHE A 68 7.18 3.86 24.06
C PHE A 68 6.35 5.07 24.51
N LEU A 69 6.15 5.26 25.82
CA LEU A 69 5.27 6.29 26.38
C LEU A 69 5.65 7.70 25.89
N GLY A 70 6.95 8.01 25.84
CA GLY A 70 7.46 9.30 25.32
C GLY A 70 7.13 9.58 23.86
N LEU A 71 6.81 8.55 23.07
CA LEU A 71 6.39 8.64 21.67
C LEU A 71 4.86 8.68 21.51
N GLY A 72 4.10 8.58 22.59
CA GLY A 72 2.63 8.55 22.56
C GLY A 72 2.08 7.30 21.84
N PRO A 73 2.24 6.08 22.43
CA PRO A 73 1.72 4.85 21.84
C PRO A 73 0.21 4.89 21.76
N ARG A 74 -0.36 4.48 20.62
CA ARG A 74 -1.81 4.51 20.39
C ARG A 74 -2.33 3.17 19.91
N THR A 75 -1.99 2.75 18.70
CA THR A 75 -2.63 1.61 18.06
C THR A 75 -1.70 0.41 18.06
N ILE A 76 -2.21 -0.70 18.51
CA ILE A 76 -1.58 -2.02 18.37
C ILE A 76 -2.23 -2.70 17.16
N TYR A 77 -1.38 -3.18 16.26
CA TYR A 77 -1.75 -3.96 15.09
C TYR A 77 -1.18 -5.37 15.23
N ALA A 78 -1.84 -6.34 14.59
CA ALA A 78 -1.29 -7.70 14.44
C ALA A 78 -1.29 -8.10 12.95
N SER A 79 -0.37 -8.99 12.58
CA SER A 79 -0.29 -9.53 11.23
C SER A 79 -1.58 -10.24 10.83
N VAL A 80 -1.95 -10.13 9.54
CA VAL A 80 -3.04 -10.91 8.95
C VAL A 80 -2.71 -12.40 8.96
N ASN A 81 -1.42 -12.73 8.98
CA ASN A 81 -0.88 -14.08 8.97
C ASN A 81 -0.61 -14.57 10.39
N VAL A 82 -0.91 -15.85 10.62
CA VAL A 82 -0.55 -16.61 11.82
C VAL A 82 0.65 -17.49 11.49
N TYR A 83 1.66 -17.47 12.33
CA TYR A 83 2.93 -18.15 12.10
C TYR A 83 3.08 -19.37 12.99
N SER A 84 3.80 -20.39 12.52
CA SER A 84 4.21 -21.52 13.37
C SER A 84 5.15 -21.08 14.49
N VAL A 85 5.98 -20.08 14.23
CA VAL A 85 6.84 -19.40 15.20
C VAL A 85 7.01 -17.93 14.75
N VAL A 86 7.03 -17.00 15.71
CA VAL A 86 7.26 -15.57 15.42
C VAL A 86 8.73 -15.26 15.63
N SER A 87 9.47 -15.09 14.55
CA SER A 87 10.89 -14.74 14.52
C SER A 87 11.19 -13.83 13.34
N ARG A 88 12.39 -13.28 13.28
CA ARG A 88 12.82 -12.46 12.14
C ARG A 88 12.80 -13.25 10.83
N GLU A 89 13.22 -14.51 10.87
CA GLU A 89 13.20 -15.39 9.70
C GLU A 89 11.76 -15.69 9.26
N SER A 90 10.89 -16.05 10.18
CA SER A 90 9.54 -16.52 9.87
C SER A 90 8.64 -15.44 9.25
N ILE A 91 8.82 -14.18 9.61
CA ILE A 91 8.05 -13.07 9.01
C ILE A 91 8.52 -12.68 7.59
N GLU A 92 9.70 -13.14 7.19
CA GLU A 92 10.26 -12.93 5.84
C GLU A 92 9.97 -14.11 4.90
N ASP A 93 9.71 -15.32 5.43
CA ASP A 93 9.54 -16.54 4.66
C ASP A 93 8.11 -17.09 4.80
N PRO A 94 7.32 -17.10 3.70
CA PRO A 94 5.94 -17.55 3.71
C PRO A 94 5.72 -18.99 4.22
N LYS A 95 6.73 -19.86 4.16
CA LYS A 95 6.62 -21.27 4.63
C LYS A 95 6.22 -21.38 6.10
N TYR A 96 6.48 -20.35 6.91
CA TYR A 96 6.10 -20.32 8.33
C TYR A 96 4.66 -19.87 8.59
N ILE A 97 3.94 -19.41 7.55
CA ILE A 97 2.53 -19.01 7.65
C ILE A 97 1.66 -20.28 7.72
N VAL A 98 0.97 -20.47 8.83
CA VAL A 98 0.08 -21.63 9.05
C VAL A 98 -1.39 -21.29 8.80
N TYR A 99 -1.78 -20.04 8.98
CA TYR A 99 -3.11 -19.50 8.64
C TYR A 99 -3.00 -18.06 8.15
N THR A 100 -3.99 -17.62 7.41
CA THR A 100 -4.17 -16.21 7.00
C THR A 100 -5.65 -15.86 7.11
N THR A 101 -5.96 -14.77 7.79
CA THR A 101 -7.35 -14.29 7.94
C THR A 101 -7.80 -13.59 6.65
N PRO A 102 -8.84 -14.06 5.93
CA PRO A 102 -9.44 -13.27 4.85
C PRO A 102 -10.10 -12.01 5.42
N ILE A 103 -9.72 -10.85 4.91
CA ILE A 103 -10.16 -9.53 5.40
C ILE A 103 -10.51 -8.62 4.24
N TRP A 104 -11.74 -8.12 4.22
CA TRP A 104 -12.17 -7.00 3.38
C TRP A 104 -11.99 -5.71 4.16
N ASP A 105 -11.12 -4.83 3.68
CA ASP A 105 -10.84 -3.54 4.29
C ASP A 105 -11.75 -2.47 3.67
N ILE A 106 -12.72 -1.98 4.45
CA ILE A 106 -13.69 -0.98 4.04
C ILE A 106 -13.34 0.34 4.72
N ASP A 107 -12.80 1.25 3.95
CA ASP A 107 -12.36 2.56 4.40
C ASP A 107 -13.25 3.68 3.84
N GLY A 108 -13.37 4.78 4.60
CA GLY A 108 -14.12 5.96 4.17
C GLY A 108 -13.93 7.14 5.13
N THR A 109 -14.80 8.14 5.01
CA THR A 109 -14.92 9.21 6.02
C THR A 109 -15.86 8.79 7.11
N ILE A 110 -15.63 9.26 8.33
CA ILE A 110 -16.45 8.91 9.50
C ILE A 110 -17.90 9.40 9.35
N GLU A 111 -18.11 10.48 8.60
CA GLU A 111 -19.42 11.05 8.30
C GLU A 111 -20.32 10.11 7.49
N HIS A 112 -19.70 9.17 6.76
CA HIS A 112 -20.38 8.16 5.96
C HIS A 112 -20.23 6.74 6.56
N TRP A 113 -20.10 6.64 7.88
CA TRP A 113 -19.93 5.35 8.56
C TRP A 113 -21.05 4.36 8.28
N GLU A 114 -22.30 4.83 8.14
CA GLU A 114 -23.48 4.00 7.80
C GLU A 114 -23.33 3.36 6.42
N LYS A 115 -22.75 4.06 5.45
CA LYS A 115 -22.47 3.51 4.13
C LYS A 115 -21.33 2.47 4.16
N MET A 116 -20.40 2.58 5.07
CA MET A 116 -19.41 1.52 5.29
C MET A 116 -20.06 0.27 5.89
N ILE A 117 -21.02 0.44 6.80
CA ILE A 117 -21.84 -0.67 7.32
C ILE A 117 -22.66 -1.31 6.21
N GLU A 118 -23.30 -0.52 5.34
CA GLU A 118 -24.04 -1.02 4.17
C GLU A 118 -23.12 -1.83 3.24
N ALA A 119 -21.92 -1.35 2.95
CA ALA A 119 -20.92 -2.09 2.16
C ALA A 119 -20.50 -3.41 2.83
N ALA A 120 -20.31 -3.40 4.16
CA ALA A 120 -20.00 -4.60 4.92
C ALA A 120 -21.15 -5.63 4.86
N ARG A 121 -22.40 -5.18 4.93
CA ARG A 121 -23.58 -6.03 4.80
C ARG A 121 -23.63 -6.77 3.46
N VAL A 122 -23.30 -6.09 2.35
CA VAL A 122 -23.23 -6.72 1.02
C VAL A 122 -22.25 -7.89 1.00
N ILE A 123 -21.11 -7.74 1.66
CA ILE A 123 -20.11 -8.81 1.76
C ILE A 123 -20.62 -9.95 2.64
N VAL A 124 -21.19 -9.63 3.80
CA VAL A 124 -21.77 -10.63 4.74
C VAL A 124 -22.87 -11.45 4.05
N GLU A 125 -23.83 -10.80 3.37
CA GLU A 125 -24.91 -11.48 2.63
C GLU A 125 -24.37 -12.41 1.53
N PHE A 126 -23.28 -12.01 0.87
CA PHE A 126 -22.64 -12.86 -0.12
C PHE A 126 -22.00 -14.09 0.55
N LEU A 127 -21.28 -13.89 1.67
CA LEU A 127 -20.67 -15.00 2.41
C LEU A 127 -21.72 -15.99 2.93
N GLU A 128 -22.84 -15.50 3.44
CA GLU A 128 -23.96 -16.34 3.88
C GLU A 128 -24.55 -17.18 2.75
N LYS A 129 -24.70 -16.60 1.54
CA LYS A 129 -25.13 -17.33 0.33
C LYS A 129 -24.14 -18.41 -0.09
N GLU A 130 -22.84 -18.20 0.14
CA GLU A 130 -21.79 -19.20 -0.09
C GLU A 130 -21.66 -20.22 1.08
N GLY A 131 -22.54 -20.13 2.10
CA GLY A 131 -22.58 -21.05 3.24
C GLY A 131 -21.62 -20.71 4.38
N VAL A 132 -21.02 -19.51 4.38
CA VAL A 132 -20.08 -19.07 5.42
C VAL A 132 -20.75 -17.99 6.28
N SER A 133 -21.12 -18.30 7.50
CA SER A 133 -21.83 -17.40 8.41
C SER A 133 -21.30 -17.43 9.84
N LYS A 134 -21.12 -18.63 10.40
CA LYS A 134 -20.70 -18.81 11.82
C LYS A 134 -19.29 -18.30 12.07
N SER A 135 -18.38 -18.51 11.12
CA SER A 135 -16.99 -18.06 11.19
C SER A 135 -16.79 -16.60 10.77
N VAL A 136 -17.85 -15.89 10.38
CA VAL A 136 -17.76 -14.48 10.00
C VAL A 136 -17.89 -13.59 11.24
N TYR A 137 -17.06 -12.54 11.27
CA TYR A 137 -17.17 -11.45 12.23
C TYR A 137 -16.76 -10.13 11.62
N LEU A 138 -17.24 -9.03 12.20
CA LEU A 138 -16.93 -7.67 11.80
C LEU A 138 -16.08 -7.00 12.86
N LYS A 139 -15.26 -6.06 12.44
CA LYS A 139 -14.44 -5.25 13.33
C LYS A 139 -14.40 -3.81 12.85
N TRP A 140 -14.99 -2.90 13.62
CA TRP A 140 -14.80 -1.47 13.40
C TRP A 140 -13.41 -1.07 13.86
N SER A 141 -12.61 -0.43 13.00
CA SER A 141 -11.19 -0.12 13.27
C SER A 141 -10.94 1.35 13.69
N GLY A 142 -12.02 2.15 13.79
CA GLY A 142 -11.98 3.57 14.15
C GLY A 142 -12.45 4.52 13.04
N ARG A 143 -12.08 4.32 11.78
CA ARG A 143 -12.58 5.05 10.60
C ARG A 143 -13.00 4.15 9.45
N GLY A 144 -13.02 2.87 9.67
CA GLY A 144 -13.36 1.87 8.69
C GLY A 144 -13.86 0.61 9.38
N ILE A 145 -14.39 -0.30 8.60
CA ILE A 145 -14.85 -1.60 9.06
C ILE A 145 -14.17 -2.71 8.27
N HIS A 146 -13.78 -3.78 8.95
CA HIS A 146 -13.29 -4.99 8.35
C HIS A 146 -14.37 -6.08 8.45
N VAL A 147 -14.71 -6.74 7.34
CA VAL A 147 -15.39 -8.03 7.36
C VAL A 147 -14.31 -9.10 7.34
N GLN A 148 -14.44 -10.14 8.16
CA GLN A 148 -13.39 -11.15 8.33
C GLN A 148 -14.02 -12.54 8.41
N ILE A 149 -13.33 -13.54 7.81
CA ILE A 149 -13.58 -14.94 8.09
C ILE A 149 -12.49 -15.41 9.04
N HIS A 150 -12.86 -16.06 10.13
CA HIS A 150 -11.90 -16.60 11.08
C HIS A 150 -10.91 -17.55 10.37
N GLU A 151 -9.63 -17.39 10.61
CA GLU A 151 -8.56 -18.11 9.90
C GLU A 151 -8.59 -19.63 10.08
N ARG A 152 -9.34 -20.15 11.06
CA ARG A 152 -9.57 -21.58 11.29
C ARG A 152 -10.87 -22.12 10.69
N ALA A 153 -11.55 -21.35 9.86
CA ALA A 153 -12.71 -21.81 9.12
C ALA A 153 -12.36 -22.75 7.95
N PHE A 154 -11.09 -23.03 7.75
CA PHE A 154 -10.56 -23.91 6.71
C PHE A 154 -10.11 -25.24 7.29
N SER A 155 -10.47 -26.35 6.63
CA SER A 155 -10.04 -27.67 7.03
C SER A 155 -8.54 -27.90 6.78
N LYS A 156 -7.98 -28.90 7.48
CA LYS A 156 -6.61 -29.34 7.24
C LYS A 156 -6.39 -29.82 5.81
N ASP A 157 -7.41 -30.39 5.18
CA ASP A 157 -7.35 -30.88 3.80
C ASP A 157 -7.14 -29.75 2.79
N ILE A 158 -7.82 -28.63 2.97
CA ILE A 158 -7.64 -27.44 2.13
C ILE A 158 -6.28 -26.81 2.38
N LEU A 159 -5.88 -26.65 3.66
CA LEU A 159 -4.59 -26.07 4.05
C LEU A 159 -3.38 -26.92 3.62
N SER A 160 -3.56 -28.24 3.45
CA SER A 160 -2.52 -29.11 2.90
C SER A 160 -2.31 -28.95 1.38
N LYS A 161 -3.35 -28.54 0.67
CA LYS A 161 -3.35 -28.38 -0.82
C LYS A 161 -2.96 -26.99 -1.28
N TYR A 162 -3.34 -25.97 -0.50
CA TYR A 162 -3.16 -24.58 -0.88
C TYR A 162 -2.51 -23.79 0.26
N HIS A 163 -1.63 -22.86 -0.11
CA HIS A 163 -1.00 -21.99 0.86
C HIS A 163 -2.04 -21.05 1.51
N PRO A 164 -2.03 -20.83 2.85
CA PRO A 164 -3.03 -20.00 3.54
C PRO A 164 -3.18 -18.60 2.95
N LEU A 165 -2.06 -17.99 2.50
CA LEU A 165 -2.07 -16.67 1.86
C LEU A 165 -2.77 -16.70 0.50
N ASP A 166 -2.63 -17.78 -0.29
CA ASP A 166 -3.36 -17.95 -1.55
C ASP A 166 -4.87 -18.07 -1.30
N ILE A 167 -5.27 -18.86 -0.30
CA ILE A 167 -6.67 -19.02 0.11
C ILE A 167 -7.28 -17.67 0.46
N ALA A 168 -6.69 -16.96 1.42
CA ALA A 168 -7.22 -15.69 1.90
C ALA A 168 -7.29 -14.63 0.80
N TYR A 169 -6.22 -14.48 0.02
CA TYR A 169 -6.17 -13.54 -1.11
C TYR A 169 -7.26 -13.84 -2.14
N SER A 170 -7.40 -15.11 -2.55
CA SER A 170 -8.35 -15.51 -3.57
C SER A 170 -9.79 -15.31 -3.13
N ILE A 171 -10.12 -15.63 -1.88
CA ILE A 171 -11.47 -15.43 -1.33
C ILE A 171 -11.81 -13.94 -1.34
N VAL A 172 -10.91 -13.08 -0.88
CA VAL A 172 -11.19 -11.64 -0.84
C VAL A 172 -11.41 -11.09 -2.24
N GLU A 173 -10.55 -11.42 -3.22
CA GLU A 173 -10.72 -10.99 -4.62
C GLU A 173 -12.00 -11.56 -5.25
N TYR A 174 -12.30 -12.84 -5.01
CA TYR A 174 -13.48 -13.50 -5.54
C TYR A 174 -14.77 -12.78 -5.12
N VAL A 175 -14.91 -12.53 -3.81
CA VAL A 175 -16.08 -11.84 -3.26
C VAL A 175 -16.16 -10.40 -3.77
N LEU A 176 -15.04 -9.66 -3.80
CA LEU A 176 -15.01 -8.31 -4.38
C LEU A 176 -15.47 -8.31 -5.84
N LYS A 177 -14.98 -9.24 -6.65
CA LYS A 177 -15.39 -9.37 -8.05
C LYS A 177 -16.90 -9.60 -8.20
N LYS A 178 -17.48 -10.46 -7.35
CA LYS A 178 -18.92 -10.79 -7.39
C LYS A 178 -19.81 -9.66 -6.87
N THR A 179 -19.31 -8.87 -5.92
CA THR A 179 -20.10 -7.81 -5.25
C THR A 179 -19.81 -6.40 -5.78
N THR A 180 -18.82 -6.24 -6.68
CA THR A 180 -18.34 -4.94 -7.20
C THR A 180 -19.48 -4.00 -7.60
N LYS A 181 -20.49 -4.46 -8.35
CA LYS A 181 -21.56 -3.60 -8.84
C LYS A 181 -22.30 -2.90 -7.69
N ARG A 182 -22.71 -3.66 -6.68
CA ARG A 182 -23.43 -3.12 -5.51
C ARG A 182 -22.56 -2.22 -4.66
N LEU A 183 -21.30 -2.60 -4.44
CA LEU A 183 -20.34 -1.80 -3.68
C LEU A 183 -20.05 -0.45 -4.35
N VAL A 184 -19.96 -0.41 -5.69
CA VAL A 184 -19.83 0.84 -6.45
C VAL A 184 -21.05 1.74 -6.31
N GLU A 185 -22.27 1.17 -6.30
CA GLU A 185 -23.51 1.94 -6.07
C GLU A 185 -23.46 2.63 -4.70
N ILE A 186 -23.15 1.88 -3.64
CA ILE A 186 -23.03 2.40 -2.27
C ILE A 186 -21.95 3.48 -2.19
N ALA A 187 -20.78 3.25 -2.82
CA ALA A 187 -19.69 4.20 -2.79
C ALA A 187 -20.05 5.54 -3.47
N LYS A 188 -20.95 5.54 -4.49
CA LYS A 188 -21.47 6.78 -5.10
C LYS A 188 -22.33 7.60 -4.14
N GLU A 189 -23.00 6.94 -3.19
CA GLU A 189 -23.83 7.60 -2.18
C GLU A 189 -23.02 8.15 -1.00
N ALA A 190 -21.71 7.86 -0.93
CA ALA A 190 -20.78 8.36 0.08
C ALA A 190 -19.68 9.22 -0.57
N PRO A 191 -20.02 10.35 -1.23
CA PRO A 191 -19.03 11.16 -1.94
C PRO A 191 -18.07 11.82 -0.94
N SER A 192 -16.78 11.69 -1.21
CA SER A 192 -15.74 12.41 -0.47
C SER A 192 -14.56 12.67 -1.41
N GLU A 193 -14.09 13.92 -1.46
CA GLU A 193 -12.89 14.27 -2.24
C GLU A 193 -11.61 13.80 -1.54
N GLU A 194 -11.59 13.84 -0.20
CA GLU A 194 -10.40 13.52 0.59
C GLU A 194 -10.25 12.01 0.80
N ARG A 195 -11.36 11.32 1.11
CA ARG A 195 -11.34 9.90 1.44
C ARG A 195 -12.61 9.20 0.96
N PRO A 196 -12.73 8.90 -0.35
CA PRO A 196 -13.88 8.19 -0.88
C PRO A 196 -13.99 6.80 -0.25
N LEU A 197 -15.23 6.30 -0.14
CA LEU A 197 -15.47 4.93 0.31
C LEU A 197 -14.77 3.95 -0.64
N LYS A 198 -13.98 3.05 -0.06
CA LYS A 198 -13.24 2.01 -0.77
C LYS A 198 -13.43 0.68 -0.09
N VAL A 199 -13.43 -0.39 -0.87
CA VAL A 199 -13.31 -1.77 -0.39
C VAL A 199 -12.13 -2.41 -1.08
N GLU A 200 -11.14 -2.85 -0.33
CA GLU A 200 -9.85 -3.29 -0.88
C GLU A 200 -9.44 -4.67 -0.35
N ASN A 201 -8.74 -5.41 -1.19
CA ASN A 201 -7.98 -6.58 -0.77
C ASN A 201 -6.56 -6.15 -0.37
N GLU A 202 -6.30 -6.11 0.91
CA GLU A 202 -5.01 -5.72 1.47
C GLU A 202 -4.21 -6.94 1.98
N ILE A 203 -4.61 -8.16 1.58
CA ILE A 203 -3.89 -9.40 1.96
C ILE A 203 -2.49 -9.37 1.36
N ASP A 204 -1.48 -9.47 2.25
CA ASP A 204 -0.06 -9.42 1.90
C ASP A 204 0.77 -10.14 2.99
N ILE A 205 1.98 -10.56 2.67
CA ILE A 205 2.90 -11.24 3.60
C ILE A 205 3.15 -10.42 4.87
N LYS A 206 3.22 -9.08 4.76
CA LYS A 206 3.55 -8.17 5.88
C LYS A 206 2.40 -7.25 6.28
N ARG A 207 1.19 -7.57 5.85
CA ARG A 207 0.03 -6.76 6.23
C ARG A 207 -0.33 -6.95 7.70
N VAL A 208 -0.66 -5.86 8.35
CA VAL A 208 -1.17 -5.83 9.72
C VAL A 208 -2.48 -5.07 9.77
N PHE A 209 -3.35 -5.50 10.68
CA PHE A 209 -4.63 -4.84 10.96
C PHE A 209 -4.77 -4.54 12.45
N THR A 210 -5.55 -3.50 12.78
CA THR A 210 -5.83 -3.11 14.17
C THR A 210 -6.37 -4.31 14.94
N VAL A 211 -5.81 -4.59 16.11
CA VAL A 211 -6.30 -5.67 16.99
C VAL A 211 -7.59 -5.24 17.70
N PRO A 212 -8.45 -6.19 18.10
CA PRO A 212 -9.63 -5.88 18.92
C PRO A 212 -9.27 -5.08 20.16
N LEU A 213 -10.11 -4.12 20.49
CA LEU A 213 -9.97 -3.17 21.59
C LEU A 213 -8.69 -2.32 21.58
N SER A 214 -7.92 -2.29 20.49
CA SER A 214 -6.87 -1.30 20.35
C SER A 214 -7.43 0.09 20.04
N LEU A 215 -6.81 1.14 20.60
CA LEU A 215 -7.16 2.52 20.28
C LEU A 215 -6.84 2.87 18.83
N HIS A 216 -7.69 3.67 18.19
CA HIS A 216 -7.40 4.23 16.89
C HIS A 216 -6.25 5.24 16.95
N LYS A 217 -5.47 5.35 15.88
CA LYS A 217 -4.24 6.16 15.83
C LYS A 217 -4.43 7.66 16.16
N PHE A 218 -5.57 8.24 15.80
CA PHE A 218 -5.84 9.68 16.00
C PHE A 218 -7.16 9.96 16.71
N LEU A 219 -8.18 9.12 16.52
CA LEU A 219 -9.51 9.31 17.11
C LEU A 219 -9.59 8.62 18.46
N ASP A 220 -10.41 9.14 19.36
CA ASP A 220 -10.66 8.52 20.66
C ASP A 220 -11.74 7.43 20.53
N TYR A 221 -11.47 6.47 19.67
CA TYR A 221 -12.24 5.26 19.43
C TYR A 221 -11.38 4.02 19.62
N SER A 222 -12.02 2.92 19.99
CA SER A 222 -11.42 1.59 20.12
C SER A 222 -11.94 0.67 19.03
N ALA A 223 -11.12 -0.27 18.59
CA ALA A 223 -11.55 -1.26 17.62
C ALA A 223 -12.47 -2.30 18.30
N VAL A 224 -13.74 -2.36 17.94
CA VAL A 224 -14.71 -3.30 18.51
C VAL A 224 -15.10 -4.36 17.49
N CYS A 225 -15.22 -5.62 17.95
CA CYS A 225 -15.76 -6.69 17.12
C CYS A 225 -17.25 -6.91 17.44
N PHE A 226 -17.97 -7.41 16.45
CA PHE A 226 -19.37 -7.82 16.56
C PHE A 226 -19.69 -8.90 15.51
N LYS A 227 -20.79 -9.60 15.68
CA LYS A 227 -21.23 -10.66 14.77
C LYS A 227 -22.15 -10.10 13.67
N PRO A 228 -22.32 -10.79 12.53
CA PRO A 228 -23.21 -10.37 11.45
C PRO A 228 -24.63 -9.99 11.90
N ASN A 229 -25.22 -10.73 12.83
CA ASN A 229 -26.56 -10.46 13.37
C ASN A 229 -26.67 -9.18 14.20
N GLU A 230 -25.55 -8.55 14.54
CA GLU A 230 -25.51 -7.30 15.30
C GLU A 230 -25.29 -6.07 14.38
N ILE A 231 -25.09 -6.28 13.07
CA ILE A 231 -24.72 -5.23 12.11
C ILE A 231 -25.72 -4.08 12.06
N ASP A 232 -27.01 -4.38 12.20
CA ASP A 232 -28.09 -3.38 12.17
C ASP A 232 -28.18 -2.54 13.44
N ASN A 233 -27.60 -3.05 14.54
CA ASN A 233 -27.59 -2.38 15.84
C ASN A 233 -26.29 -1.60 16.10
N PHE A 234 -25.32 -1.71 15.18
CA PHE A 234 -24.02 -1.04 15.36
C PHE A 234 -24.19 0.48 15.36
N THR A 235 -23.54 1.13 16.30
CA THR A 235 -23.38 2.59 16.34
C THR A 235 -21.95 2.95 16.74
N LEU A 236 -21.49 4.14 16.37
CA LEU A 236 -20.16 4.63 16.75
C LEU A 236 -19.95 4.71 18.27
N ASP A 237 -21.04 4.81 19.05
CA ASP A 237 -20.97 4.81 20.50
C ASP A 237 -20.37 3.52 21.08
N TRP A 238 -20.53 2.38 20.39
CA TRP A 238 -19.92 1.12 20.80
C TRP A 238 -18.40 1.19 20.90
N THR A 239 -17.80 2.08 20.12
CA THR A 239 -16.35 2.22 19.99
C THR A 239 -15.70 3.16 21.00
N LYS A 240 -16.51 3.90 21.79
CA LYS A 240 -15.99 4.82 22.79
C LYS A 240 -15.22 4.06 23.87
N PRO A 241 -14.03 4.53 24.28
CA PRO A 241 -13.15 3.82 25.22
C PRO A 241 -13.73 3.54 26.61
N ASP A 242 -14.79 4.26 26.97
CA ASP A 242 -15.56 4.11 28.22
C ASP A 242 -16.81 3.20 28.07
N VAL A 243 -17.31 3.02 26.85
CA VAL A 243 -18.47 2.17 26.55
C VAL A 243 -18.04 0.74 26.20
N LEU A 244 -17.15 0.58 25.24
CA LEU A 244 -16.56 -0.70 24.80
C LEU A 244 -17.60 -1.82 24.58
N LYS A 245 -18.63 -1.56 23.78
CA LYS A 245 -19.56 -2.64 23.42
C LYS A 245 -18.89 -3.54 22.37
N HIS A 246 -18.28 -4.59 22.84
CA HIS A 246 -17.48 -5.53 22.09
C HIS A 246 -17.99 -6.96 22.28
N ASN A 247 -18.13 -7.69 21.17
CA ASN A 247 -18.55 -9.08 21.19
C ASN A 247 -17.31 -10.00 21.09
N PRO A 248 -17.01 -10.84 22.10
CA PRO A 248 -15.88 -11.76 22.10
C PRO A 248 -16.05 -12.96 21.17
N ASP A 249 -17.24 -13.18 20.60
CA ASP A 249 -17.54 -14.31 19.71
C ASP A 249 -16.89 -14.21 18.33
N TRP A 250 -16.03 -13.20 18.10
CA TRP A 250 -15.12 -13.20 16.96
C TRP A 250 -14.23 -14.46 16.94
N ARG A 251 -14.06 -15.12 18.08
CA ARG A 251 -13.29 -16.38 18.24
C ARG A 251 -14.03 -17.62 17.74
N VAL A 252 -15.35 -17.50 17.53
CA VAL A 252 -16.19 -18.63 17.10
C VAL A 252 -15.95 -18.92 15.62
N PHE A 253 -15.66 -20.17 15.32
CA PHE A 253 -15.49 -20.68 13.97
C PHE A 253 -16.01 -22.12 13.85
N VAL A 254 -16.24 -22.53 12.61
CA VAL A 254 -16.53 -23.92 12.24
C VAL A 254 -15.50 -24.36 11.23
N GLU A 255 -14.68 -25.35 11.59
CA GLU A 255 -13.65 -25.91 10.71
C GLU A 255 -14.29 -26.49 9.44
N GLY A 256 -13.76 -26.10 8.27
CA GLY A 256 -14.27 -26.51 6.96
C GLY A 256 -15.45 -25.71 6.44
N GLU A 257 -16.02 -24.78 7.20
CA GLU A 257 -17.17 -23.96 6.76
C GLU A 257 -16.84 -23.17 5.46
N ALA A 258 -15.61 -22.70 5.30
CA ALA A 258 -15.20 -21.90 4.17
C ALA A 258 -14.47 -22.69 3.05
N ASP A 259 -14.43 -24.01 3.10
CA ASP A 259 -13.66 -24.83 2.15
C ASP A 259 -14.19 -24.72 0.72
N ASN A 260 -15.50 -24.80 0.53
CA ASN A 260 -16.11 -24.67 -0.80
C ASN A 260 -15.87 -23.28 -1.40
N LEU A 261 -15.98 -22.23 -0.58
CA LEU A 261 -15.68 -20.87 -1.01
C LEU A 261 -14.19 -20.75 -1.41
N ALA A 262 -13.27 -21.35 -0.66
CA ALA A 262 -11.84 -21.37 -0.97
C ALA A 262 -11.56 -22.04 -2.33
N ILE A 263 -12.15 -23.20 -2.57
CA ILE A 263 -11.99 -23.96 -3.83
C ILE A 263 -12.48 -23.14 -5.02
N ASN A 264 -13.67 -22.55 -4.91
CA ASN A 264 -14.26 -21.74 -5.96
C ASN A 264 -13.42 -20.48 -6.24
N ALA A 265 -12.97 -19.83 -5.18
CA ALA A 265 -12.15 -18.61 -5.27
C ALA A 265 -10.79 -18.90 -5.92
N ILE A 266 -10.07 -19.93 -5.50
CA ILE A 266 -8.77 -20.31 -6.07
C ILE A 266 -8.93 -20.70 -7.54
N LYS A 267 -9.97 -21.44 -7.90
CA LYS A 267 -10.24 -21.84 -9.29
C LYS A 267 -10.45 -20.62 -10.19
N GLU A 268 -11.14 -19.58 -9.72
CA GLU A 268 -11.47 -18.39 -10.53
C GLU A 268 -10.38 -17.29 -10.49
N ILE A 269 -9.69 -17.12 -9.36
CA ILE A 269 -8.75 -16.02 -9.12
C ILE A 269 -7.28 -16.49 -9.23
N GLY A 270 -7.00 -17.73 -8.85
CA GLY A 270 -5.64 -18.27 -8.72
C GLY A 270 -5.17 -18.20 -7.27
N GLY A 271 -4.18 -17.37 -6.95
CA GLY A 271 -3.64 -17.19 -5.60
C GLY A 271 -2.83 -15.92 -5.46
N TYR A 272 -2.32 -15.69 -4.29
CA TYR A 272 -1.39 -14.58 -4.02
C TYR A 272 -0.09 -14.72 -4.83
N PHE A 273 0.46 -15.95 -4.90
CA PHE A 273 1.71 -16.24 -5.59
C PHE A 273 1.53 -16.53 -7.09
N LYS A 274 0.36 -17.02 -7.52
CA LYS A 274 0.05 -17.34 -8.91
C LYS A 274 -1.29 -16.72 -9.29
N LYS A 275 -1.28 -15.48 -9.74
CA LYS A 275 -2.47 -14.78 -10.19
C LYS A 275 -2.91 -15.27 -11.56
N VAL A 276 -4.21 -15.55 -11.72
CA VAL A 276 -4.83 -15.77 -13.02
C VAL A 276 -5.37 -14.43 -13.49
N GLY A 277 -4.57 -13.69 -14.28
CA GLY A 277 -4.90 -12.35 -14.75
C GLY A 277 -4.60 -11.25 -13.72
N GLU A 278 -4.29 -10.04 -14.19
CA GLU A 278 -4.11 -8.87 -13.35
C GLU A 278 -5.47 -8.35 -12.88
N ILE A 279 -5.88 -8.63 -11.64
CA ILE A 279 -6.99 -7.89 -11.04
C ILE A 279 -6.76 -7.80 -9.53
N ARG A 280 -6.30 -6.63 -9.07
CA ARG A 280 -6.70 -6.14 -7.75
C ARG A 280 -8.02 -5.41 -7.93
N THR A 281 -9.10 -6.00 -7.48
CA THR A 281 -10.40 -5.35 -7.48
C THR A 281 -10.42 -4.29 -6.39
N VAL A 282 -10.16 -3.04 -6.75
CA VAL A 282 -10.44 -1.90 -5.88
C VAL A 282 -11.83 -1.42 -6.25
N VAL A 283 -12.79 -1.64 -5.37
CA VAL A 283 -14.13 -1.05 -5.53
C VAL A 283 -14.03 0.40 -5.05
N GLN A 284 -13.86 1.28 -6.00
CA GLN A 284 -13.90 2.72 -5.79
C GLN A 284 -14.78 3.34 -6.87
N VAL A 285 -15.56 4.36 -6.52
CA VAL A 285 -16.24 5.15 -7.55
C VAL A 285 -15.14 5.82 -8.39
N ALA A 286 -14.97 5.35 -9.63
CA ALA A 286 -14.27 6.15 -10.61
C ALA A 286 -14.98 7.52 -10.64
N LYS A 287 -14.25 8.62 -10.45
CA LYS A 287 -14.79 9.97 -10.63
C LYS A 287 -15.59 9.93 -11.92
N SER A 288 -16.87 10.20 -11.86
CA SER A 288 -17.77 10.18 -13.02
C SER A 288 -17.08 10.90 -14.16
N VAL A 289 -16.86 10.19 -15.28
CA VAL A 289 -16.50 10.81 -16.52
C VAL A 289 -17.69 11.66 -16.92
N ALA A 290 -17.68 12.92 -16.52
CA ALA A 290 -18.59 13.92 -17.08
C ALA A 290 -18.39 13.87 -18.59
N LYS A 291 -19.50 13.80 -19.34
CA LYS A 291 -19.51 13.93 -20.80
C LYS A 291 -18.58 15.08 -21.19
N PRO A 292 -17.85 15.00 -22.31
CA PRO A 292 -16.82 15.97 -22.66
C PRO A 292 -17.46 17.35 -22.81
N LYS A 293 -17.45 18.11 -21.74
CA LYS A 293 -17.46 19.56 -21.79
C LYS A 293 -16.00 19.97 -21.98
N THR A 294 -15.77 20.83 -22.94
CA THR A 294 -14.53 21.55 -23.24
C THR A 294 -13.44 21.40 -22.18
N VAL A 295 -12.28 20.89 -22.62
CA VAL A 295 -11.10 20.58 -21.83
C VAL A 295 -10.74 21.77 -20.92
N GLU A 296 -11.27 21.79 -19.70
CA GLU A 296 -10.69 22.56 -18.61
C GLU A 296 -9.48 21.79 -18.09
N LYS A 297 -8.32 22.40 -18.12
CA LYS A 297 -7.06 21.89 -17.60
C LYS A 297 -7.28 21.47 -16.13
N PRO A 298 -6.84 20.26 -15.71
CA PRO A 298 -6.99 19.83 -14.31
C PRO A 298 -6.34 20.86 -13.38
N VAL A 299 -7.09 21.36 -12.41
CA VAL A 299 -6.59 22.28 -11.38
C VAL A 299 -5.69 21.47 -10.45
N ILE A 300 -4.39 21.54 -10.71
CA ILE A 300 -3.35 20.98 -9.83
C ILE A 300 -3.22 21.91 -8.63
N LYS A 301 -3.46 21.39 -7.41
CA LYS A 301 -3.24 22.18 -6.18
C LYS A 301 -1.83 22.78 -6.19
N THR A 302 -1.73 24.08 -6.03
CA THR A 302 -0.54 24.89 -6.27
C THR A 302 0.67 24.63 -5.37
N THR A 303 0.57 23.73 -4.37
CA THR A 303 1.63 23.49 -3.38
C THR A 303 2.09 22.02 -3.25
N ALA A 304 1.51 21.09 -4.03
CA ALA A 304 1.84 19.68 -3.91
C ALA A 304 3.18 19.34 -4.59
N LYS A 305 4.12 18.69 -3.86
CA LYS A 305 5.41 18.24 -4.37
C LYS A 305 5.50 16.71 -4.32
N LEU A 306 6.11 16.11 -5.35
CA LEU A 306 6.51 14.69 -5.30
C LEU A 306 7.84 14.54 -4.57
N GLY A 307 7.97 13.48 -3.77
CA GLY A 307 9.23 13.14 -3.11
C GLY A 307 10.32 12.78 -4.13
N ARG A 308 11.59 13.11 -3.82
CA ARG A 308 12.75 12.81 -4.68
C ARG A 308 12.88 11.32 -5.01
N PHE A 309 12.51 10.46 -4.07
CA PHE A 309 12.53 9.01 -4.25
C PHE A 309 11.53 8.57 -5.31
N GLN A 310 10.30 9.10 -5.27
CA GLN A 310 9.25 8.81 -6.24
C GLN A 310 9.62 9.31 -7.63
N VAL A 311 10.18 10.53 -7.73
CA VAL A 311 10.62 11.10 -9.02
C VAL A 311 11.78 10.30 -9.62
N MET A 312 12.74 9.84 -8.78
CA MET A 312 13.82 8.98 -9.25
C MET A 312 13.29 7.66 -9.80
N ALA A 313 12.44 6.97 -9.05
CA ALA A 313 11.89 5.69 -9.47
C ALA A 313 11.04 5.81 -10.74
N LEU A 314 10.22 6.86 -10.85
CA LEU A 314 9.40 7.14 -12.02
C LEU A 314 10.25 7.37 -13.27
N LEU A 315 11.26 8.23 -13.18
CA LEU A 315 12.11 8.55 -14.32
C LEU A 315 13.03 7.38 -14.72
N GLN A 316 13.51 6.59 -13.78
CA GLN A 316 14.28 5.37 -14.08
C GLN A 316 13.41 4.29 -14.73
N ALA A 317 12.17 4.13 -14.27
CA ALA A 317 11.21 3.23 -14.91
C ALA A 317 10.87 3.70 -16.33
N ALA A 318 10.58 4.98 -16.51
CA ALA A 318 10.31 5.56 -17.83
C ALA A 318 11.52 5.44 -18.78
N ARG A 319 12.75 5.61 -18.28
CA ARG A 319 14.00 5.39 -19.01
C ARG A 319 14.11 3.95 -19.51
N TYR A 320 13.93 2.97 -18.63
CA TYR A 320 14.00 1.56 -19.00
C TYR A 320 12.92 1.20 -20.03
N TYR A 321 11.70 1.67 -19.82
CA TYR A 321 10.58 1.45 -20.74
C TYR A 321 10.86 2.02 -22.14
N LEU A 322 11.42 3.22 -22.25
CA LEU A 322 11.77 3.82 -23.55
C LEU A 322 12.83 3.03 -24.31
N LEU A 323 13.66 2.27 -23.61
CA LEU A 323 14.72 1.45 -24.21
C LEU A 323 14.30 0.01 -24.53
N THR A 324 13.27 -0.53 -23.86
CA THR A 324 12.92 -1.96 -23.93
C THR A 324 11.47 -2.23 -24.30
N GLY A 325 10.55 -1.32 -24.04
CA GLY A 325 9.10 -1.51 -24.16
C GLY A 325 8.46 -2.36 -23.07
N ASP A 326 9.22 -2.89 -22.10
CA ASP A 326 8.73 -3.79 -21.04
C ASP A 326 8.36 -2.98 -19.79
N VAL A 327 7.05 -2.83 -19.53
CA VAL A 327 6.50 -2.04 -18.41
C VAL A 327 6.82 -2.67 -17.05
N GLU A 328 6.69 -3.98 -16.92
CA GLU A 328 6.87 -4.66 -15.63
C GLU A 328 8.34 -4.68 -15.23
N LYS A 329 9.25 -4.96 -16.17
CA LYS A 329 10.69 -4.80 -15.91
C LYS A 329 11.09 -3.35 -15.65
N ALA A 330 10.45 -2.41 -16.31
CA ALA A 330 10.67 -0.98 -16.07
C ALA A 330 10.30 -0.57 -14.64
N LYS A 331 9.17 -1.02 -14.11
CA LYS A 331 8.77 -0.80 -12.71
C LYS A 331 9.80 -1.38 -11.74
N SER A 332 10.18 -2.65 -11.95
CA SER A 332 11.20 -3.34 -11.14
C SER A 332 12.54 -2.57 -11.16
N PHE A 333 13.01 -2.18 -12.35
CA PHE A 333 14.24 -1.39 -12.51
C PHE A 333 14.15 -0.03 -11.84
N GLY A 334 13.04 0.69 -12.01
CA GLY A 334 12.83 2.01 -11.42
C GLY A 334 12.92 1.99 -9.90
N LEU A 335 12.26 1.03 -9.25
CA LEU A 335 12.33 0.85 -7.80
C LEU A 335 13.75 0.46 -7.35
N ASN A 336 14.37 -0.49 -8.06
CA ASN A 336 15.73 -0.93 -7.79
C ASN A 336 16.74 0.24 -7.80
N ARG A 337 16.69 1.09 -8.83
CA ARG A 337 17.59 2.24 -8.93
C ARG A 337 17.32 3.31 -7.88
N ALA A 338 16.05 3.58 -7.56
CA ALA A 338 15.72 4.54 -6.50
C ALA A 338 16.26 4.09 -5.14
N ILE A 339 16.13 2.80 -4.80
CA ILE A 339 16.70 2.23 -3.57
C ILE A 339 18.22 2.31 -3.59
N PHE A 340 18.85 1.94 -4.70
CA PHE A 340 20.31 2.00 -4.85
C PHE A 340 20.86 3.41 -4.65
N TYR A 341 20.25 4.43 -5.28
CA TYR A 341 20.71 5.81 -5.13
C TYR A 341 20.42 6.38 -3.74
N ALA A 342 19.33 5.99 -3.09
CA ALA A 342 19.06 6.35 -1.70
C ALA A 342 20.12 5.76 -0.76
N TRP A 343 20.47 4.49 -0.94
CA TRP A 343 21.51 3.81 -0.17
C TRP A 343 22.90 4.41 -0.41
N ALA A 344 23.28 4.66 -1.67
CA ALA A 344 24.58 5.22 -2.06
C ALA A 344 24.83 6.62 -1.47
N LYS A 345 23.78 7.41 -1.27
CA LYS A 345 23.86 8.73 -0.62
C LYS A 345 24.34 8.64 0.84
N HIS A 346 23.98 7.56 1.56
CA HIS A 346 24.31 7.37 2.97
C HIS A 346 25.64 6.65 3.22
N HIS A 347 26.15 5.91 2.22
CA HIS A 347 27.33 5.04 2.39
C HIS A 347 28.58 5.49 1.61
N GLY A 348 28.57 6.69 1.03
CA GLY A 348 29.71 7.25 0.29
C GLY A 348 29.83 6.74 -1.16
N ARG A 349 30.16 7.64 -2.08
CA ARG A 349 30.14 7.39 -3.53
C ARG A 349 31.34 6.57 -4.04
N GLU A 350 32.43 6.45 -3.30
CA GLU A 350 33.71 6.01 -3.85
C GLU A 350 33.85 4.51 -4.15
N ARG A 351 32.98 3.64 -3.62
CA ARG A 351 33.11 2.18 -3.80
C ARG A 351 32.15 1.54 -4.81
N ILE A 352 31.28 2.32 -5.48
CA ILE A 352 30.12 1.76 -6.20
C ILE A 352 30.29 1.78 -7.73
N PHE A 353 31.22 2.58 -8.26
CA PHE A 353 31.41 2.74 -9.70
C PHE A 353 32.61 1.98 -10.21
N ARG A 354 32.53 0.64 -10.38
CA ARG A 354 33.37 -0.04 -11.36
C ARG A 354 32.78 0.23 -12.75
N ARG A 355 33.51 1.00 -13.57
CA ARG A 355 33.25 1.12 -15.00
C ARG A 355 33.32 -0.27 -15.62
N VAL A 356 32.22 -0.81 -16.05
CA VAL A 356 32.16 -1.89 -17.02
C VAL A 356 31.79 -1.24 -18.34
N THR A 357 32.71 -1.23 -19.27
CA THR A 357 32.49 -0.75 -20.63
C THR A 357 31.65 -1.80 -21.35
N GLY A 358 30.31 -1.62 -21.35
CA GLY A 358 29.39 -2.41 -22.17
C GLY A 358 29.61 -2.09 -23.66
N ARG A 359 29.76 -3.11 -24.48
CA ARG A 359 29.89 -2.98 -25.93
C ARG A 359 28.53 -3.19 -26.59
N GLY A 360 27.91 -2.14 -27.10
CA GLY A 360 27.14 -2.23 -28.34
C GLY A 360 25.65 -2.47 -28.31
N LYS A 361 25.01 -2.84 -27.18
CA LYS A 361 23.53 -2.96 -27.09
C LYS A 361 22.95 -2.01 -26.05
N ASP A 362 21.75 -1.51 -26.29
CA ASP A 362 21.07 -0.56 -25.38
C ASP A 362 20.80 -1.18 -24.01
N VAL A 363 20.42 -2.47 -24.01
CA VAL A 363 20.24 -3.30 -22.82
C VAL A 363 20.92 -4.64 -23.07
N GLU A 364 21.88 -4.99 -22.22
CA GLU A 364 22.67 -6.22 -22.35
C GLU A 364 22.59 -7.05 -21.08
N VAL A 365 22.50 -8.37 -21.21
CA VAL A 365 22.50 -9.31 -20.08
C VAL A 365 23.85 -10.04 -20.05
N LEU A 366 24.56 -9.93 -18.93
CA LEU A 366 25.84 -10.62 -18.70
C LEU A 366 25.74 -11.51 -17.46
N ILE A 367 26.55 -12.56 -17.42
CA ILE A 367 26.75 -13.40 -16.23
C ILE A 367 28.10 -13.06 -15.63
N GLU A 368 28.11 -12.42 -14.46
CA GLU A 368 29.33 -12.11 -13.74
C GLU A 368 29.35 -12.86 -12.40
N LYS A 369 30.39 -13.66 -12.18
CA LYS A 369 30.57 -14.50 -10.97
C LYS A 369 29.33 -15.34 -10.63
N GLY A 370 28.70 -15.94 -11.66
CA GLY A 370 27.50 -16.77 -11.49
C GLY A 370 26.20 -16.00 -11.21
N LYS A 371 26.21 -14.67 -11.26
CA LYS A 371 25.01 -13.83 -11.10
C LYS A 371 24.66 -13.15 -12.41
N LYS A 372 23.37 -13.20 -12.77
CA LYS A 372 22.84 -12.53 -13.95
C LYS A 372 22.74 -11.02 -13.70
N MET A 373 23.32 -10.22 -14.60
CA MET A 373 23.32 -8.76 -14.54
C MET A 373 22.77 -8.18 -15.83
N VAL A 374 21.95 -7.15 -15.73
CA VAL A 374 21.46 -6.36 -16.87
C VAL A 374 22.14 -5.02 -16.87
N PHE A 375 22.65 -4.62 -18.02
CA PHE A 375 23.19 -3.29 -18.26
C PHE A 375 22.20 -2.47 -19.09
N VAL A 376 21.89 -1.28 -18.59
CA VAL A 376 21.15 -0.23 -19.31
C VAL A 376 22.17 0.85 -19.66
N GLY A 377 22.74 0.74 -20.87
CA GLY A 377 23.90 1.52 -21.24
C GLY A 377 25.11 1.21 -20.34
N ASP A 378 25.59 2.18 -19.58
CA ASP A 378 26.72 2.04 -18.65
C ASP A 378 26.29 1.73 -17.19
N GLU A 379 25.00 1.53 -16.93
CA GLU A 379 24.45 1.25 -15.61
C GLU A 379 24.02 -0.21 -15.47
N GLY A 380 24.69 -0.97 -14.58
CA GLY A 380 24.40 -2.37 -14.31
C GLY A 380 23.52 -2.60 -13.10
N ALA A 381 22.67 -3.63 -13.16
CA ALA A 381 21.86 -4.10 -12.05
C ALA A 381 21.70 -5.61 -12.06
N PHE A 382 21.75 -6.24 -10.88
CA PHE A 382 21.62 -7.70 -10.75
C PHE A 382 20.18 -8.17 -10.91
N LEU A 383 20.01 -9.37 -11.49
CA LEU A 383 18.75 -10.08 -11.58
C LEU A 383 18.74 -11.31 -10.66
N SER A 384 17.56 -11.65 -10.18
CA SER A 384 17.27 -12.95 -9.57
C SER A 384 17.12 -14.05 -10.60
N ASN A 385 16.99 -15.30 -10.13
CA ASN A 385 16.66 -16.44 -10.99
C ASN A 385 15.26 -16.34 -11.65
N ARG A 386 14.39 -15.46 -11.12
CA ARG A 386 13.06 -15.15 -11.67
C ARG A 386 13.07 -13.91 -12.58
N ASP A 387 14.24 -13.43 -12.97
CA ASP A 387 14.45 -12.28 -13.83
C ASP A 387 13.95 -10.93 -13.29
N TRP A 388 13.80 -10.77 -11.96
CA TRP A 388 13.52 -9.49 -11.33
C TRP A 388 14.80 -8.82 -10.84
N PHE A 389 14.83 -7.49 -10.87
CA PHE A 389 15.96 -6.73 -10.33
C PHE A 389 16.09 -6.94 -8.83
N ILE A 390 17.34 -7.10 -8.33
CA ILE A 390 17.62 -7.38 -6.91
C ILE A 390 18.63 -6.38 -6.32
N ILE A 391 18.45 -6.10 -5.02
CA ILE A 391 19.46 -5.48 -4.17
C ILE A 391 19.70 -6.43 -2.99
N GLY A 392 20.95 -6.89 -2.86
CA GLY A 392 21.25 -8.00 -1.95
C GLY A 392 20.51 -9.27 -2.39
N ASN A 393 19.68 -9.83 -1.51
CA ASN A 393 18.85 -11.00 -1.79
C ASN A 393 17.36 -10.65 -1.99
N LYS A 394 17.02 -9.34 -2.05
CA LYS A 394 15.62 -8.91 -2.16
C LYS A 394 15.30 -8.48 -3.58
N GLU A 395 14.30 -9.15 -4.19
CA GLU A 395 13.71 -8.74 -5.47
C GLU A 395 12.89 -7.45 -5.31
N GLN A 396 12.97 -6.59 -6.32
CA GLN A 396 12.09 -5.44 -6.47
C GLN A 396 11.02 -5.79 -7.50
N LEU A 397 9.87 -6.26 -7.01
CA LEU A 397 8.77 -6.67 -7.87
C LEU A 397 8.02 -5.43 -8.42
N PRO A 398 7.34 -5.56 -9.57
CA PRO A 398 6.45 -4.51 -10.08
C PRO A 398 5.39 -4.08 -9.07
N SER A 399 4.83 -5.03 -8.32
CA SER A 399 3.88 -4.74 -7.24
C SER A 399 4.47 -3.90 -6.11
N ASP A 400 5.78 -4.04 -5.83
CA ASP A 400 6.46 -3.17 -4.86
C ASP A 400 6.59 -1.74 -5.39
N TYR A 401 6.87 -1.59 -6.69
CA TYR A 401 6.85 -0.29 -7.35
C TYR A 401 5.47 0.35 -7.29
N ASP A 402 4.41 -0.39 -7.60
CA ASP A 402 3.05 0.13 -7.56
C ASP A 402 2.66 0.60 -6.16
N ARG A 403 3.05 -0.15 -5.12
CA ARG A 403 2.81 0.19 -3.71
C ARG A 403 3.63 1.39 -3.24
N GLU A 404 4.94 1.39 -3.49
CA GLU A 404 5.87 2.38 -2.92
C GLU A 404 6.02 3.64 -3.76
N ILE A 405 5.72 3.57 -5.05
CA ILE A 405 5.93 4.66 -6.00
C ILE A 405 4.62 5.12 -6.61
N ALA A 406 3.93 4.27 -7.39
CA ALA A 406 2.76 4.67 -8.15
C ALA A 406 1.63 5.17 -7.23
N ARG A 407 1.35 4.47 -6.13
CA ARG A 407 0.34 4.88 -5.14
C ARG A 407 0.67 6.24 -4.51
N LYS A 408 1.94 6.48 -4.15
CA LYS A 408 2.36 7.75 -3.56
C LYS A 408 2.32 8.91 -4.56
N ILE A 409 2.63 8.66 -5.83
CA ILE A 409 2.45 9.64 -6.89
C ILE A 409 0.96 9.93 -7.07
N ASN A 410 0.14 8.88 -7.10
CA ASN A 410 -1.31 9.00 -7.32
C ASN A 410 -2.04 9.75 -6.18
N SER A 411 -1.47 9.81 -4.97
CA SER A 411 -2.00 10.65 -3.88
C SER A 411 -1.78 12.15 -4.10
N VAL A 412 -0.93 12.53 -5.06
CA VAL A 412 -0.57 13.93 -5.35
C VAL A 412 -1.10 14.36 -6.72
N ILE A 413 -0.86 13.55 -7.76
CA ILE A 413 -1.34 13.71 -9.13
C ILE A 413 -1.66 12.33 -9.72
N PRO A 414 -2.57 12.21 -10.69
CA PRO A 414 -2.85 10.92 -11.35
C PRO A 414 -1.55 10.27 -11.87
N TYR A 415 -1.32 9.00 -11.50
CA TYR A 415 -0.08 8.31 -11.87
C TYR A 415 0.10 8.22 -13.38
N ASP A 416 -0.98 7.96 -14.13
CA ASP A 416 -0.92 7.87 -15.59
C ASP A 416 -0.48 9.19 -16.22
N LEU A 417 -0.94 10.32 -15.68
CA LEU A 417 -0.47 11.65 -16.09
C LEU A 417 1.02 11.81 -15.78
N ALA A 418 1.46 11.45 -14.57
CA ALA A 418 2.86 11.52 -14.19
C ALA A 418 3.74 10.64 -15.08
N TRP A 419 3.28 9.42 -15.41
CA TRP A 419 3.96 8.49 -16.29
C TRP A 419 4.09 9.03 -17.72
N GLN A 420 2.99 9.50 -18.31
CA GLN A 420 3.02 10.12 -19.62
C GLN A 420 3.97 11.32 -19.67
N LYS A 421 3.90 12.19 -18.67
CA LYS A 421 4.77 13.37 -18.57
C LYS A 421 6.24 13.03 -18.36
N ALA A 422 6.54 11.95 -17.63
CA ALA A 422 7.89 11.41 -17.49
C ALA A 422 8.44 10.90 -18.84
N LEU A 423 7.63 10.17 -19.60
CA LEU A 423 7.99 9.72 -20.95
C LEU A 423 8.20 10.90 -21.92
N GLU A 424 7.29 11.89 -21.92
CA GLU A 424 7.42 13.11 -22.74
C GLU A 424 8.70 13.90 -22.38
N TYR A 425 9.00 14.00 -21.08
CA TYR A 425 10.20 14.66 -20.60
C TYR A 425 11.47 13.96 -21.10
N LEU A 426 11.54 12.63 -20.96
CA LEU A 426 12.73 11.87 -21.35
C LEU A 426 12.92 11.74 -22.87
N LYS A 427 11.83 11.77 -23.65
CA LYS A 427 11.89 11.80 -25.13
C LYS A 427 12.54 13.08 -25.69
N LYS A 428 12.65 14.16 -24.90
CA LYS A 428 13.36 15.39 -25.29
C LYS A 428 14.87 15.22 -25.31
N PHE A 429 15.40 14.16 -24.70
CA PHE A 429 16.84 13.90 -24.62
C PHE A 429 17.26 12.88 -25.69
N PRO A 430 18.49 13.01 -26.23
CA PRO A 430 19.02 12.02 -27.15
C PRO A 430 19.22 10.67 -26.45
N LYS A 431 19.13 9.58 -27.20
CA LYS A 431 19.30 8.21 -26.70
C LYS A 431 20.62 8.03 -25.91
N SER A 432 21.69 8.72 -26.30
CA SER A 432 22.97 8.71 -25.58
C SER A 432 22.86 9.24 -24.13
N THR A 433 21.88 10.10 -23.83
CA THR A 433 21.60 10.55 -22.47
C THR A 433 20.94 9.44 -21.66
N LEU A 434 20.02 8.67 -22.26
CA LEU A 434 19.35 7.56 -21.60
C LEU A 434 20.30 6.37 -21.35
N LEU A 435 21.34 6.22 -22.16
CA LEU A 435 22.35 5.15 -22.04
C LEU A 435 23.54 5.53 -21.13
N ASN A 436 23.63 6.78 -20.69
CA ASN A 436 24.70 7.22 -19.80
C ASN A 436 24.18 7.62 -18.43
N GLN A 437 24.61 6.94 -17.39
CA GLN A 437 24.16 7.12 -16.02
C GLN A 437 24.35 8.56 -15.50
N GLN A 438 25.49 9.16 -15.78
CA GLN A 438 25.79 10.52 -15.32
C GLN A 438 24.94 11.57 -16.03
N LYS A 439 24.80 11.48 -17.37
CA LYS A 439 23.95 12.38 -18.15
C LYS A 439 22.48 12.25 -17.76
N PHE A 440 22.03 11.03 -17.54
CA PHE A 440 20.66 10.78 -17.03
C PHE A 440 20.47 11.38 -15.63
N PHE A 441 21.45 11.22 -14.74
CA PHE A 441 21.37 11.81 -13.41
C PHE A 441 21.33 13.34 -13.44
N GLU A 442 22.01 13.99 -14.38
CA GLU A 442 21.90 15.45 -14.59
C GLU A 442 20.49 15.83 -15.10
N ALA A 443 19.90 15.06 -16.00
CA ALA A 443 18.51 15.25 -16.41
C ALA A 443 17.53 15.12 -15.24
N TYR A 444 17.71 14.10 -14.39
CA TYR A 444 16.92 13.92 -13.16
C TYR A 444 17.06 15.11 -12.21
N LYS A 445 18.28 15.61 -11.97
CA LYS A 445 18.53 16.74 -11.06
C LYS A 445 17.72 17.99 -11.43
N LYS A 446 17.51 18.25 -12.72
CA LYS A 446 16.76 19.43 -13.20
C LYS A 446 15.31 19.46 -12.72
N VAL A 447 14.72 18.31 -12.45
CA VAL A 447 13.28 18.16 -12.17
C VAL A 447 12.96 17.47 -10.84
N ARG A 448 13.95 16.95 -10.12
CA ARG A 448 13.78 16.11 -8.92
C ARG A 448 13.01 16.78 -7.78
N ASP A 449 13.10 18.11 -7.67
CA ASP A 449 12.51 18.89 -6.59
C ASP A 449 11.19 19.57 -6.99
N ASP A 450 11.00 19.75 -8.31
CA ASP A 450 9.90 20.52 -8.89
C ASP A 450 9.28 19.80 -10.10
N PHE A 451 9.18 18.47 -10.04
CA PHE A 451 8.69 17.65 -11.15
C PHE A 451 7.29 18.07 -11.62
N ILE A 452 6.39 18.37 -10.69
CA ILE A 452 5.02 18.81 -11.03
C ILE A 452 5.07 20.13 -11.78
N GLU A 453 5.82 21.11 -11.30
CA GLU A 453 5.88 22.44 -11.93
C GLU A 453 6.56 22.39 -13.30
N LYS A 454 7.73 21.73 -13.37
CA LYS A 454 8.59 21.74 -14.57
C LYS A 454 8.18 20.73 -15.64
N VAL A 455 7.61 19.58 -15.24
CA VAL A 455 7.33 18.49 -16.17
C VAL A 455 5.83 18.31 -16.40
N VAL A 456 5.03 18.36 -15.34
CA VAL A 456 3.58 18.12 -15.46
C VAL A 456 2.85 19.37 -15.93
N LYS A 457 3.09 20.52 -15.30
CA LYS A 457 2.47 21.80 -15.70
C LYS A 457 3.17 22.44 -16.91
N GLY A 458 4.45 22.09 -17.15
CA GLY A 458 5.32 22.73 -18.13
C GLY A 458 5.86 24.06 -17.62
N GLU A 459 7.06 24.44 -18.05
CA GLU A 459 7.57 25.78 -17.81
C GLU A 459 6.59 26.79 -18.41
N LYS A 460 6.02 27.67 -17.58
CA LYS A 460 5.47 28.91 -18.11
C LYS A 460 6.61 29.56 -18.85
N LYS A 461 6.49 29.70 -20.18
CA LYS A 461 7.25 30.75 -20.89
C LYS A 461 6.85 32.02 -20.15
N GLU A 462 7.77 32.61 -19.39
CA GLU A 462 7.67 34.01 -19.04
C GLU A 462 7.62 34.73 -20.37
N SER A 463 6.45 35.19 -20.77
CA SER A 463 6.32 36.24 -21.75
C SER A 463 6.96 37.44 -21.07
N THR A 464 8.21 37.67 -21.36
CA THR A 464 8.90 38.88 -20.94
C THR A 464 8.14 40.08 -21.49
N LEU A 465 8.00 41.11 -20.67
CA LEU A 465 7.42 42.44 -21.07
C LEU A 465 8.00 42.94 -22.42
N LEU A 466 9.20 42.47 -22.76
CA LEU A 466 9.90 42.70 -24.03
C LEU A 466 9.19 42.13 -25.29
N ASP A 467 8.46 41.00 -25.16
CA ASP A 467 7.71 40.44 -26.30
C ASP A 467 6.41 41.22 -26.55
N PHE A 468 5.86 41.85 -25.49
CA PHE A 468 4.65 42.66 -25.61
C PHE A 468 4.98 44.06 -26.20
N THR A 469 6.14 44.62 -25.90
CA THR A 469 6.61 45.89 -26.49
C THR A 469 6.95 45.70 -27.95
N LYS A 470 7.60 44.64 -28.36
CA LYS A 470 7.84 44.33 -29.78
C LYS A 470 6.54 44.13 -30.58
N PHE A 471 5.53 43.46 -29.97
CA PHE A 471 4.22 43.30 -30.63
C PHE A 471 3.45 44.62 -30.77
N LEU A 472 3.63 45.58 -29.86
CA LEU A 472 3.05 46.91 -29.94
C LEU A 472 3.80 47.81 -30.96
N GLU A 473 5.11 47.67 -31.08
CA GLU A 473 5.93 48.39 -32.09
C GLU A 473 5.61 47.90 -33.50
N GLU A 474 5.46 46.60 -33.76
CA GLU A 474 5.05 46.07 -35.07
C GLU A 474 3.62 46.45 -35.48
N LYS A 475 2.70 46.71 -34.52
CA LYS A 475 1.36 47.23 -34.82
C LYS A 475 1.35 48.72 -35.10
N SER A 476 2.27 49.50 -34.54
CA SER A 476 2.36 50.93 -34.75
C SER A 476 2.92 51.27 -36.14
N ASP A 477 3.81 50.42 -36.67
CA ASP A 477 4.40 50.61 -38.00
C ASP A 477 3.49 50.16 -39.17
N LYS A 478 2.49 49.32 -38.90
CA LYS A 478 1.48 48.93 -39.91
C LYS A 478 0.34 49.95 -40.09
N ASN A 479 0.20 50.92 -39.19
CA ASN A 479 -0.81 51.96 -39.28
C ASN A 479 -0.25 53.30 -39.81
N LYS A 480 0.99 53.30 -40.31
CA LYS A 480 1.63 54.47 -40.94
C LYS A 480 2.01 54.27 -42.42
N LYS A 481 1.35 53.32 -43.10
CA LYS A 481 1.43 53.23 -44.58
C LYS A 481 0.04 53.24 -45.18
#